data_f01191fea081a043cc51876838a99547
#
_entry.id   f01191fea081a043cc51876838a99547
#
_cell.length_a   1.000
_cell.length_b   1.000
_cell.length_c   1.000
_cell.angle_alpha   90.00
_cell.angle_beta   90.00
_cell.angle_gamma   90.00
#
_symmetry.space_group_name_H-M   'P 1'
#
loop_
_entity.id
_entity.type
_entity.pdbx_description
1 polymer ?
#
loop_
_entity_poly.entity_id
_entity_poly.type
_entity_poly.pdbx_seq_one_letter_code
_entity_poly.pdbx_strand_id
1 'polypeptide(L)'
;GQTNNVTDISDDGDDTDGNTTDDPTVVTTSLDANIEATKTVAVVDNNNNSKNDLGDTLVYNIRIQNTGNISLSGLTVTDTLTDGNSKPLILTSQPSSSSSVTAINQKGSDIDGEAVGDGSGKVSMNSNGNIVAISAPNNDGNGSDSGHARVYSWNGNTWSQRGSDINGEAAGDLSGESIAINDTGDVIIVGASNNTGANGSSSGHARVWLWNGNSWIQKGSDLDGDSAGDGFGDSAAISSDGNTVAAGSMSYDGGGNTDNGQIKVYSWSNGWVQKGASVQGNNGNKIGANLSMSGDGNTLAAGGEGVVKAYFYNGT
;
A
#
# COMPACT_ATOMS: atom_id res chain seq x y z
N GLY A 1 11.42 30.45 -14.73
CA GLY A 1 11.01 29.08 -14.98
C GLY A 1 12.21 28.21 -15.24
N GLN A 2 12.22 26.97 -14.74
CA GLN A 2 13.22 25.97 -15.16
C GLN A 2 12.68 25.28 -16.40
N THR A 3 13.50 25.16 -17.42
CA THR A 3 13.21 24.38 -18.63
C THR A 3 13.93 23.04 -18.52
N ASN A 4 13.16 21.94 -18.52
CA ASN A 4 13.73 20.61 -18.71
C ASN A 4 13.58 20.23 -20.18
N ASN A 5 14.69 19.94 -20.84
CA ASN A 5 14.68 19.34 -22.17
C ASN A 5 14.50 17.83 -22.00
N VAL A 6 13.40 17.30 -22.49
CA VAL A 6 13.22 15.85 -22.66
C VAL A 6 13.55 15.57 -24.12
N THR A 7 14.58 14.78 -24.34
CA THR A 7 14.97 14.29 -25.68
C THR A 7 14.35 12.90 -25.83
N ASP A 8 13.52 12.75 -26.84
CA ASP A 8 13.05 11.46 -27.34
C ASP A 8 13.86 11.10 -28.60
N ILE A 9 14.24 9.83 -28.72
CA ILE A 9 14.89 9.29 -29.92
C ILE A 9 13.78 8.63 -30.75
N SER A 10 12.89 9.43 -31.28
CA SER A 10 11.90 8.99 -32.26
C SER A 10 12.17 9.66 -33.59
N ASP A 11 12.13 8.88 -34.67
CA ASP A 11 12.05 9.36 -36.01
C ASP A 11 10.79 10.24 -36.17
N ASP A 12 10.95 11.51 -36.57
CA ASP A 12 9.82 12.42 -36.81
C ASP A 12 9.06 12.10 -38.10
N GLY A 13 9.54 11.13 -38.88
CA GLY A 13 8.96 10.71 -40.15
C GLY A 13 9.20 11.69 -41.30
N ASP A 14 10.10 12.67 -41.15
CA ASP A 14 10.47 13.60 -42.21
C ASP A 14 11.87 13.29 -42.78
N ASP A 15 11.92 12.36 -43.75
CA ASP A 15 13.14 12.03 -44.51
C ASP A 15 13.52 13.11 -45.56
N THR A 16 12.89 14.27 -45.58
CA THR A 16 13.10 15.30 -46.60
C THR A 16 14.36 16.11 -46.37
N ASP A 17 14.95 16.09 -45.18
CA ASP A 17 16.21 16.74 -44.85
C ASP A 17 17.46 15.92 -45.27
N GLY A 18 17.29 14.67 -45.71
CA GLY A 18 18.34 13.77 -46.13
C GLY A 18 19.02 13.01 -44.99
N ASN A 19 18.46 13.04 -43.77
CA ASN A 19 18.87 12.24 -42.64
C ASN A 19 17.88 11.07 -42.47
N THR A 20 18.38 9.85 -42.48
CA THR A 20 17.61 8.62 -42.32
C THR A 20 17.88 7.91 -41.00
N THR A 21 18.46 8.61 -40.05
CA THR A 21 18.79 8.08 -38.71
C THR A 21 18.23 8.99 -37.63
N ASP A 22 17.44 8.42 -36.75
CA ASP A 22 16.92 8.95 -35.50
C ASP A 22 17.20 10.44 -35.22
N ASP A 23 16.33 11.33 -35.68
CA ASP A 23 16.39 12.74 -35.33
C ASP A 23 15.75 12.93 -33.95
N PRO A 24 16.51 13.39 -32.96
CA PRO A 24 15.96 13.58 -31.63
C PRO A 24 14.95 14.72 -31.60
N THR A 25 13.69 14.40 -31.35
CA THR A 25 12.66 15.40 -31.09
C THR A 25 12.92 16.06 -29.73
N VAL A 26 13.31 17.32 -29.72
CA VAL A 26 13.45 18.08 -28.47
C VAL A 26 12.10 18.65 -28.05
N VAL A 27 11.43 18.03 -27.10
CA VAL A 27 10.26 18.59 -26.46
C VAL A 27 10.69 19.49 -25.30
N THR A 28 10.53 20.80 -25.45
CA THR A 28 10.80 21.74 -24.38
C THR A 28 9.51 21.97 -23.57
N THR A 29 9.43 21.42 -22.37
CA THR A 29 8.36 21.74 -21.43
C THR A 29 8.83 22.86 -20.50
N SER A 30 8.12 23.99 -20.45
CA SER A 30 8.34 25.00 -19.43
C SER A 30 7.68 24.55 -18.13
N LEU A 31 8.47 24.41 -17.07
CA LEU A 31 7.94 24.22 -15.71
C LEU A 31 7.41 25.57 -15.21
N ASP A 32 6.10 25.66 -15.02
CA ASP A 32 5.44 26.87 -14.54
C ASP A 32 4.91 26.64 -13.12
N ALA A 33 5.54 27.32 -12.15
CA ALA A 33 5.09 27.37 -10.78
C ALA A 33 4.21 28.62 -10.62
N ASN A 34 2.90 28.46 -10.65
CA ASN A 34 1.98 29.58 -10.52
C ASN A 34 0.89 29.28 -9.47
N ILE A 35 0.62 30.28 -8.64
CA ILE A 35 -0.38 30.22 -7.58
C ILE A 35 -1.35 31.38 -7.73
N GLU A 36 -2.64 31.08 -7.70
CA GLU A 36 -3.70 32.07 -7.54
C GLU A 36 -4.28 32.00 -6.13
N ALA A 37 -4.41 33.14 -5.47
CA ALA A 37 -5.05 33.26 -4.17
C ALA A 37 -6.23 34.24 -4.23
N THR A 38 -7.39 33.78 -3.77
CA THR A 38 -8.59 34.59 -3.64
C THR A 38 -9.03 34.61 -2.19
N LYS A 39 -9.37 35.82 -1.67
CA LYS A 39 -9.94 35.98 -0.34
C LYS A 39 -11.34 36.58 -0.46
N THR A 40 -12.32 35.92 0.14
CA THR A 40 -13.69 36.41 0.22
C THR A 40 -14.13 36.50 1.67
N VAL A 41 -15.06 37.39 1.98
CA VAL A 41 -15.65 37.53 3.29
C VAL A 41 -17.18 37.46 3.18
N ALA A 42 -17.78 36.75 4.11
CA ALA A 42 -19.22 36.72 4.31
C ALA A 42 -19.54 37.12 5.76
N VAL A 43 -20.65 37.79 5.96
CA VAL A 43 -21.17 38.13 7.32
C VAL A 43 -22.30 37.15 7.62
N VAL A 44 -22.26 36.52 8.78
CA VAL A 44 -23.36 35.72 9.31
C VAL A 44 -24.04 36.55 10.39
N ASP A 45 -25.26 36.95 10.12
CA ASP A 45 -26.12 37.69 11.04
C ASP A 45 -26.61 36.74 12.14
N ASN A 46 -25.96 36.77 13.29
CA ASN A 46 -26.25 35.88 14.42
C ASN A 46 -27.48 36.27 15.21
N ASN A 47 -27.90 37.51 15.12
CA ASN A 47 -29.04 38.05 15.87
C ASN A 47 -30.31 38.22 15.03
N ASN A 48 -30.23 37.88 13.71
CA ASN A 48 -31.33 37.92 12.74
C ASN A 48 -31.97 39.29 12.61
N ASN A 49 -31.23 40.38 12.76
CA ASN A 49 -31.76 41.72 12.64
C ASN A 49 -31.59 42.33 11.24
N SER A 50 -31.04 41.58 10.29
CA SER A 50 -30.76 41.96 8.90
C SER A 50 -29.77 43.12 8.77
N LYS A 51 -28.91 43.32 9.76
CA LYS A 51 -27.85 44.33 9.77
C LYS A 51 -26.51 43.66 10.09
N ASN A 52 -25.45 44.24 9.58
CA ASN A 52 -24.08 43.81 9.92
C ASN A 52 -23.63 44.64 11.14
N ASP A 53 -23.70 44.09 12.32
CA ASP A 53 -23.41 44.82 13.56
C ASP A 53 -22.62 43.98 14.59
N LEU A 54 -22.46 44.52 15.78
CA LEU A 54 -21.70 43.87 16.83
C LEU A 54 -22.41 42.56 17.28
N GLY A 55 -21.70 41.46 17.20
CA GLY A 55 -22.19 40.11 17.52
C GLY A 55 -22.30 39.22 16.30
N ASP A 56 -22.21 39.74 15.11
CA ASP A 56 -22.18 38.99 13.88
C ASP A 56 -20.83 38.32 13.67
N THR A 57 -20.84 37.21 12.92
CA THR A 57 -19.63 36.47 12.59
C THR A 57 -19.15 36.79 11.19
N LEU A 58 -17.88 37.19 11.07
CA LEU A 58 -17.20 37.30 9.79
C LEU A 58 -16.58 35.98 9.41
N VAL A 59 -16.99 35.43 8.26
CA VAL A 59 -16.41 34.21 7.69
C VAL A 59 -15.51 34.59 6.53
N TYR A 60 -14.20 34.31 6.69
CA TYR A 60 -13.22 34.50 5.64
C TYR A 60 -12.95 33.20 4.95
N ASN A 61 -13.04 33.19 3.63
CA ASN A 61 -12.60 32.07 2.80
C ASN A 61 -11.36 32.48 2.01
N ILE A 62 -10.27 31.75 2.18
CA ILE A 62 -9.05 31.93 1.39
C ILE A 62 -8.92 30.70 0.51
N ARG A 63 -9.05 30.89 -0.80
CA ARG A 63 -8.83 29.84 -1.80
C ARG A 63 -7.45 30.03 -2.40
N ILE A 64 -6.65 28.97 -2.35
CA ILE A 64 -5.34 28.90 -3.01
C ILE A 64 -5.43 27.81 -4.07
N GLN A 65 -5.07 28.18 -5.28
CA GLN A 65 -5.08 27.25 -6.41
C GLN A 65 -3.70 27.24 -7.06
N ASN A 66 -3.15 26.04 -7.26
CA ASN A 66 -2.01 25.86 -8.13
C ASN A 66 -2.51 25.93 -9.58
N THR A 67 -2.15 26.96 -10.29
CA THR A 67 -2.49 27.18 -11.71
C THR A 67 -1.31 26.88 -12.62
N GLY A 68 -0.17 26.47 -12.06
CA GLY A 68 0.98 25.99 -12.78
C GLY A 68 0.91 24.49 -13.11
N ASN A 69 1.91 24.00 -13.80
CA ASN A 69 2.00 22.60 -14.27
C ASN A 69 2.93 21.73 -13.40
N ILE A 70 3.38 22.23 -12.25
CA ILE A 70 4.22 21.49 -11.31
C ILE A 70 3.58 21.44 -9.92
N SER A 71 3.89 20.38 -9.17
CA SER A 71 3.46 20.25 -7.77
C SER A 71 4.21 21.26 -6.90
N LEU A 72 3.49 21.90 -5.99
CA LEU A 72 4.04 22.85 -5.03
C LEU A 72 4.01 22.23 -3.63
N SER A 73 5.10 22.38 -2.88
CA SER A 73 5.22 21.93 -1.49
C SER A 73 5.72 23.06 -0.59
N GLY A 74 5.51 22.93 0.72
CA GLY A 74 5.98 23.92 1.69
C GLY A 74 5.23 25.26 1.63
N LEU A 75 3.99 25.28 1.12
CA LEU A 75 3.16 26.49 1.08
C LEU A 75 2.80 26.93 2.48
N THR A 76 3.05 28.22 2.78
CA THR A 76 2.63 28.86 4.03
C THR A 76 1.63 29.95 3.70
N VAL A 77 0.47 29.93 4.34
CA VAL A 77 -0.51 30.99 4.24
C VAL A 77 -0.38 31.87 5.47
N THR A 78 -0.01 33.12 5.25
CA THR A 78 0.01 34.13 6.31
C THR A 78 -1.06 35.16 6.01
N ASP A 79 -2.05 35.30 6.90
CA ASP A 79 -3.11 36.30 6.80
C ASP A 79 -3.13 37.14 8.10
N THR A 80 -2.96 38.43 7.95
CA THR A 80 -3.02 39.35 9.07
C THR A 80 -4.37 40.07 9.04
N LEU A 81 -5.28 39.63 9.89
CA LEU A 81 -6.56 40.27 10.09
C LEU A 81 -6.44 41.37 11.15
N THR A 82 -6.77 42.58 10.76
CA THR A 82 -6.81 43.74 11.68
C THR A 82 -8.16 44.46 11.59
N ASP A 83 -8.57 45.08 12.69
CA ASP A 83 -9.70 46.01 12.67
C ASP A 83 -9.31 47.34 11.96
N GLY A 84 -10.27 48.23 11.81
CA GLY A 84 -10.05 49.55 11.19
C GLY A 84 -9.00 50.43 11.89
N ASN A 85 -8.52 50.06 13.07
CA ASN A 85 -7.46 50.71 13.83
C ASN A 85 -6.14 49.92 13.83
N SER A 86 -5.97 48.98 12.91
CA SER A 86 -4.80 48.13 12.80
C SER A 86 -4.55 47.18 14.01
N LYS A 87 -5.57 46.94 14.83
CA LYS A 87 -5.47 46.00 15.95
C LYS A 87 -5.76 44.59 15.44
N PRO A 88 -4.96 43.59 15.83
CA PRO A 88 -5.18 42.19 15.42
C PRO A 88 -6.56 41.67 15.86
N LEU A 89 -7.28 41.04 14.94
CA LEU A 89 -8.54 40.35 15.24
C LEU A 89 -8.24 38.97 15.79
N ILE A 90 -9.00 38.53 16.77
CA ILE A 90 -8.90 37.20 17.35
C ILE A 90 -9.78 36.25 16.54
N LEU A 91 -9.21 35.21 15.99
CA LEU A 91 -9.97 34.15 15.32
C LEU A 91 -10.71 33.31 16.37
N THR A 92 -12.01 33.15 16.22
CA THR A 92 -12.86 32.32 17.10
C THR A 92 -12.83 30.85 16.75
N SER A 93 -12.28 30.52 15.57
CA SER A 93 -12.04 29.16 15.13
C SER A 93 -10.71 29.03 14.39
N GLN A 94 -10.08 27.87 14.49
CA GLN A 94 -8.88 27.58 13.70
C GLN A 94 -9.25 27.43 12.22
N PRO A 95 -8.38 27.90 11.30
CA PRO A 95 -8.59 27.64 9.89
C PRO A 95 -8.64 26.12 9.64
N SER A 96 -9.63 25.67 8.90
CA SER A 96 -9.68 24.30 8.38
C SER A 96 -9.27 24.29 6.91
N SER A 97 -8.40 23.38 6.53
CA SER A 97 -8.06 23.14 5.12
C SER A 97 -8.90 22.00 4.58
N SER A 98 -9.55 22.19 3.46
CA SER A 98 -10.12 21.11 2.66
C SER A 98 -9.36 21.04 1.34
N SER A 99 -8.73 19.91 1.05
CA SER A 99 -8.24 19.60 -0.30
C SER A 99 -9.34 18.84 -1.02
N SER A 100 -9.85 19.37 -2.13
CA SER A 100 -10.69 18.57 -3.02
C SER A 100 -9.80 17.86 -4.01
N VAL A 101 -9.72 16.54 -3.92
CA VAL A 101 -9.16 15.73 -5.00
C VAL A 101 -10.24 15.65 -6.08
N THR A 102 -10.02 16.35 -7.18
CA THR A 102 -10.99 16.41 -8.29
C THR A 102 -10.87 15.24 -9.25
N ALA A 103 -9.78 14.48 -9.18
CA ALA A 103 -9.56 13.28 -9.97
C ALA A 103 -8.61 12.32 -9.26
N ILE A 104 -8.80 11.03 -9.46
CA ILE A 104 -7.81 10.00 -9.17
C ILE A 104 -7.05 9.75 -10.47
N ASN A 105 -5.76 10.08 -10.47
CA ASN A 105 -4.91 9.87 -11.63
C ASN A 105 -4.05 8.62 -11.40
N GLN A 106 -3.84 7.85 -12.46
CA GLN A 106 -2.92 6.72 -12.43
C GLN A 106 -1.49 7.20 -12.18
N LYS A 107 -0.76 6.50 -11.34
CA LYS A 107 0.64 6.77 -11.03
C LYS A 107 1.54 5.88 -11.89
N GLY A 108 2.05 6.43 -12.98
CA GLY A 108 2.85 5.70 -13.97
C GLY A 108 2.03 4.85 -14.93
N SER A 109 2.70 3.98 -15.64
CA SER A 109 2.08 2.99 -16.52
C SER A 109 1.61 1.77 -15.74
N ASP A 110 0.84 0.90 -16.39
CA ASP A 110 0.45 -0.39 -15.84
C ASP A 110 1.69 -1.24 -15.48
N ILE A 111 1.53 -2.07 -14.48
CA ILE A 111 2.51 -3.10 -14.14
C ILE A 111 1.88 -4.43 -14.54
N ASP A 112 2.25 -4.92 -15.71
CA ASP A 112 1.66 -6.10 -16.30
C ASP A 112 2.16 -7.40 -15.65
N GLY A 113 1.34 -8.45 -15.70
CA GLY A 113 1.75 -9.83 -15.44
C GLY A 113 2.72 -10.32 -16.51
N GLU A 114 3.45 -11.40 -16.24
CA GLU A 114 4.42 -11.94 -17.20
C GLU A 114 3.76 -12.76 -18.29
N ALA A 115 2.73 -13.53 -17.94
CA ALA A 115 1.99 -14.33 -18.90
C ALA A 115 0.49 -14.38 -18.59
N VAL A 116 -0.26 -14.79 -19.61
CA VAL A 116 -1.70 -15.02 -19.48
C VAL A 116 -1.92 -16.25 -18.61
N GLY A 117 -2.73 -16.11 -17.57
CA GLY A 117 -3.04 -17.21 -16.65
C GLY A 117 -2.32 -17.12 -15.31
N ASP A 118 -1.24 -16.35 -15.19
CA ASP A 118 -0.44 -16.22 -13.95
C ASP A 118 -1.23 -15.71 -12.74
N GLY A 119 -2.38 -15.11 -12.96
CA GLY A 119 -3.20 -14.57 -11.87
C GLY A 119 -2.58 -13.37 -11.16
N SER A 120 -1.75 -12.57 -11.88
CA SER A 120 -1.18 -11.35 -11.33
C SER A 120 -2.26 -10.37 -10.91
N GLY A 121 -2.25 -9.92 -9.64
CA GLY A 121 -3.27 -8.95 -9.20
C GLY A 121 -3.52 -8.86 -7.70
N LYS A 122 -2.94 -9.71 -6.87
CA LYS A 122 -2.93 -9.45 -5.42
C LYS A 122 -1.83 -8.45 -5.11
N VAL A 123 -2.16 -7.40 -4.38
CA VAL A 123 -1.27 -6.25 -4.20
C VAL A 123 -1.21 -5.81 -2.74
N SER A 124 -0.05 -5.31 -2.37
CA SER A 124 0.15 -4.61 -1.10
C SER A 124 1.10 -3.44 -1.32
N MET A 125 0.83 -2.29 -0.70
CA MET A 125 1.58 -1.06 -0.90
C MET A 125 2.12 -0.54 0.42
N ASN A 126 3.33 0.00 0.40
CA ASN A 126 3.92 0.62 1.58
C ASN A 126 3.26 1.97 1.93
N SER A 127 3.50 2.49 3.14
CA SER A 127 2.76 3.65 3.69
C SER A 127 2.88 4.93 2.86
N ASN A 128 4.00 5.16 2.17
CA ASN A 128 4.19 6.36 1.35
C ASN A 128 3.79 6.19 -0.13
N GLY A 129 3.29 5.00 -0.52
CA GLY A 129 2.83 4.73 -1.88
C GLY A 129 3.92 4.69 -2.95
N ASN A 130 5.18 4.45 -2.57
CA ASN A 130 6.31 4.40 -3.50
C ASN A 130 6.89 2.98 -3.69
N ILE A 131 6.39 1.99 -2.96
CA ILE A 131 6.77 0.59 -3.12
C ILE A 131 5.49 -0.23 -3.15
N VAL A 132 5.36 -1.09 -4.15
CA VAL A 132 4.24 -2.01 -4.30
C VAL A 132 4.75 -3.43 -4.48
N ALA A 133 4.18 -4.35 -3.73
CA ALA A 133 4.38 -5.78 -3.89
C ALA A 133 3.16 -6.36 -4.62
N ILE A 134 3.42 -7.17 -5.62
CA ILE A 134 2.41 -7.79 -6.49
C ILE A 134 2.72 -9.28 -6.55
N SER A 135 1.70 -10.12 -6.42
CA SER A 135 1.87 -11.55 -6.56
C SER A 135 1.06 -12.14 -7.70
N ALA A 136 1.52 -13.29 -8.18
CA ALA A 136 0.94 -14.07 -9.26
C ALA A 136 1.02 -15.55 -8.88
N PRO A 137 0.00 -16.08 -8.19
CA PRO A 137 0.07 -17.43 -7.61
C PRO A 137 0.13 -18.56 -8.65
N ASN A 138 -0.32 -18.33 -9.85
CA ASN A 138 -0.27 -19.34 -10.91
C ASN A 138 0.92 -19.15 -11.87
N ASN A 139 1.92 -18.33 -11.52
CA ASN A 139 3.11 -18.17 -12.36
C ASN A 139 3.94 -19.47 -12.39
N ASP A 140 4.46 -19.79 -13.58
CA ASP A 140 5.17 -21.05 -13.87
C ASP A 140 6.70 -20.94 -13.74
N GLY A 141 7.22 -19.86 -13.18
CA GLY A 141 8.66 -19.52 -13.18
C GLY A 141 9.55 -20.57 -12.52
N ASN A 142 9.06 -21.32 -11.56
CA ASN A 142 9.76 -22.45 -10.91
C ASN A 142 8.96 -23.78 -10.97
N GLY A 143 8.14 -23.93 -12.00
CA GLY A 143 7.26 -25.04 -12.22
C GLY A 143 5.80 -24.61 -12.32
N SER A 144 4.94 -25.49 -12.89
CA SER A 144 3.52 -25.14 -13.09
C SER A 144 2.87 -24.70 -11.79
N ASP A 145 2.24 -23.52 -11.82
CA ASP A 145 1.56 -22.90 -10.67
C ASP A 145 2.45 -22.82 -9.40
N SER A 146 3.77 -22.66 -9.57
CA SER A 146 4.66 -22.45 -8.41
C SER A 146 4.39 -21.13 -7.72
N GLY A 147 3.94 -20.16 -8.49
CA GLY A 147 3.67 -18.80 -8.06
C GLY A 147 4.91 -17.97 -7.79
N HIS A 148 4.73 -16.66 -7.73
CA HIS A 148 5.78 -15.72 -7.37
C HIS A 148 5.23 -14.41 -6.76
N ALA A 149 6.14 -13.61 -6.22
CA ALA A 149 5.92 -12.20 -5.88
C ALA A 149 6.99 -11.31 -6.53
N ARG A 150 6.60 -10.13 -7.00
CA ARG A 150 7.47 -9.08 -7.52
C ARG A 150 7.25 -7.80 -6.76
N VAL A 151 8.31 -7.07 -6.49
CA VAL A 151 8.23 -5.78 -5.81
C VAL A 151 8.72 -4.68 -6.72
N TYR A 152 8.01 -3.58 -6.77
CA TYR A 152 8.34 -2.43 -7.61
C TYR A 152 8.52 -1.18 -6.77
N SER A 153 9.46 -0.34 -7.15
CA SER A 153 9.69 0.97 -6.56
C SER A 153 9.44 2.09 -7.57
N TRP A 154 8.83 3.16 -7.10
CA TRP A 154 8.59 4.38 -7.86
C TRP A 154 9.80 5.29 -7.83
N ASN A 155 10.37 5.60 -9.00
CA ASN A 155 11.55 6.46 -9.14
C ASN A 155 11.22 7.95 -9.38
N GLY A 156 9.94 8.32 -9.30
CA GLY A 156 9.45 9.68 -9.61
C GLY A 156 8.74 9.77 -10.97
N ASN A 157 8.96 8.81 -11.87
CA ASN A 157 8.39 8.78 -13.22
C ASN A 157 7.80 7.43 -13.63
N THR A 158 8.46 6.34 -13.24
CA THR A 158 8.07 4.97 -13.62
C THR A 158 8.18 4.02 -12.43
N TRP A 159 7.46 2.93 -12.51
CA TRP A 159 7.65 1.77 -11.64
C TRP A 159 8.79 0.91 -12.16
N SER A 160 9.77 0.63 -11.32
CA SER A 160 10.90 -0.24 -11.64
C SER A 160 10.95 -1.42 -10.68
N GLN A 161 11.15 -2.61 -11.19
CA GLN A 161 11.23 -3.80 -10.35
C GLN A 161 12.41 -3.70 -9.39
N ARG A 162 12.17 -4.07 -8.14
CA ARG A 162 13.12 -3.98 -7.04
C ARG A 162 13.63 -5.39 -6.69
N GLY A 163 14.75 -5.75 -7.27
CA GLY A 163 15.34 -7.08 -7.15
C GLY A 163 14.75 -8.09 -8.13
N SER A 164 15.13 -9.35 -7.95
CA SER A 164 14.59 -10.47 -8.73
C SER A 164 13.26 -10.94 -8.17
N ASP A 165 12.57 -11.77 -8.93
CA ASP A 165 11.34 -12.44 -8.52
C ASP A 165 11.57 -13.29 -7.27
N ILE A 166 10.56 -13.31 -6.43
CA ILE A 166 10.50 -14.15 -5.24
C ILE A 166 9.62 -15.35 -5.61
N ASN A 167 10.25 -16.41 -6.11
CA ASN A 167 9.56 -17.57 -6.64
C ASN A 167 9.08 -18.52 -5.54
N GLY A 168 8.00 -19.25 -5.83
CA GLY A 168 7.59 -20.43 -5.10
C GLY A 168 8.67 -21.52 -5.16
N GLU A 169 8.63 -22.46 -4.24
CA GLU A 169 9.67 -23.50 -4.12
C GLU A 169 9.48 -24.64 -5.11
N ALA A 170 8.24 -25.01 -5.36
CA ALA A 170 7.89 -26.12 -6.23
C ALA A 170 6.58 -25.88 -7.00
N ALA A 171 6.37 -26.70 -8.02
CA ALA A 171 5.14 -26.68 -8.78
C ALA A 171 3.92 -26.95 -7.89
N GLY A 172 2.87 -26.16 -8.08
CA GLY A 172 1.61 -26.27 -7.36
C GLY A 172 1.57 -25.58 -6.00
N ASP A 173 2.64 -24.90 -5.58
CA ASP A 173 2.70 -24.23 -4.27
C ASP A 173 1.79 -23.01 -4.14
N LEU A 174 1.45 -22.39 -5.27
CA LEU A 174 0.65 -21.15 -5.34
C LEU A 174 1.27 -19.99 -4.50
N SER A 175 2.61 -19.86 -4.52
CA SER A 175 3.30 -18.79 -3.80
C SER A 175 2.80 -17.41 -4.27
N GLY A 176 2.35 -16.58 -3.33
CA GLY A 176 1.66 -15.33 -3.63
C GLY A 176 0.15 -15.42 -3.52
N GLU A 177 -0.41 -16.52 -3.00
CA GLU A 177 -1.83 -16.58 -2.65
C GLU A 177 -2.21 -15.45 -1.67
N SER A 178 -1.29 -15.06 -0.80
CA SER A 178 -1.38 -13.84 -0.02
C SER A 178 -0.06 -13.07 0.00
N ILE A 179 -0.15 -11.74 0.13
CA ILE A 179 1.01 -10.85 0.18
C ILE A 179 0.73 -9.64 1.07
N ALA A 180 1.70 -9.26 1.89
CA ALA A 180 1.67 -8.00 2.63
C ALA A 180 3.07 -7.38 2.70
N ILE A 181 3.15 -6.04 2.67
CA ILE A 181 4.40 -5.28 2.76
C ILE A 181 4.34 -4.31 3.94
N ASN A 182 5.45 -4.10 4.63
CA ASN A 182 5.54 -3.17 5.75
C ASN A 182 5.60 -1.69 5.31
N ASP A 183 5.54 -0.76 6.27
CA ASP A 183 5.48 0.68 5.99
C ASP A 183 6.70 1.22 5.23
N THR A 184 7.89 0.71 5.51
CA THR A 184 9.13 1.12 4.81
C THR A 184 9.29 0.45 3.45
N GLY A 185 8.57 -0.64 3.19
CA GLY A 185 8.63 -1.38 1.95
C GLY A 185 9.87 -2.27 1.81
N ASP A 186 10.51 -2.62 2.91
CA ASP A 186 11.71 -3.46 2.95
C ASP A 186 11.48 -4.86 3.54
N VAL A 187 10.29 -5.13 4.06
CA VAL A 187 9.88 -6.47 4.52
C VAL A 187 8.55 -6.83 3.90
N ILE A 188 8.48 -8.03 3.31
CA ILE A 188 7.23 -8.60 2.81
C ILE A 188 7.01 -9.99 3.38
N ILE A 189 5.75 -10.37 3.52
CA ILE A 189 5.33 -11.75 3.76
C ILE A 189 4.56 -12.25 2.55
N VAL A 190 4.85 -13.48 2.12
CA VAL A 190 4.23 -14.15 0.98
C VAL A 190 3.74 -15.51 1.43
N GLY A 191 2.46 -15.77 1.25
CA GLY A 191 1.84 -17.05 1.56
C GLY A 191 1.80 -17.98 0.35
N ALA A 192 1.89 -19.28 0.60
CA ALA A 192 1.82 -20.38 -0.36
C ALA A 192 0.97 -21.51 0.23
N SER A 193 -0.34 -21.37 0.13
CA SER A 193 -1.29 -22.22 0.84
C SER A 193 -1.28 -23.69 0.38
N ASN A 194 -0.86 -23.94 -0.85
CA ASN A 194 -0.76 -25.31 -1.38
C ASN A 194 0.62 -25.94 -1.20
N ASN A 195 1.59 -25.22 -0.60
CA ASN A 195 2.92 -25.78 -0.41
C ASN A 195 2.86 -27.13 0.33
N THR A 196 3.64 -28.08 -0.17
CA THR A 196 3.80 -29.40 0.45
C THR A 196 5.09 -29.42 1.28
N GLY A 197 4.95 -29.06 2.55
CA GLY A 197 6.05 -29.04 3.52
C GLY A 197 6.20 -30.31 4.33
N ALA A 198 6.98 -30.22 5.41
CA ALA A 198 7.24 -31.35 6.32
C ALA A 198 5.97 -31.91 6.98
N ASN A 199 4.91 -31.10 7.07
CA ASN A 199 3.65 -31.43 7.73
C ASN A 199 2.60 -32.02 6.78
N GLY A 200 2.94 -32.24 5.52
CA GLY A 200 2.12 -32.95 4.55
C GLY A 200 1.69 -32.11 3.36
N SER A 201 0.94 -32.76 2.45
CA SER A 201 0.44 -32.12 1.23
C SER A 201 -0.47 -30.96 1.56
N SER A 202 -0.27 -29.82 0.89
CA SER A 202 -1.06 -28.57 1.09
C SER A 202 -1.17 -28.17 2.56
N SER A 203 -0.14 -28.46 3.39
CA SER A 203 -0.07 -27.89 4.74
C SER A 203 0.06 -26.37 4.68
N GLY A 204 0.61 -25.90 3.60
CA GLY A 204 0.89 -24.50 3.34
C GLY A 204 2.03 -23.94 4.18
N HIS A 205 2.56 -22.81 3.75
CA HIS A 205 3.51 -22.00 4.49
C HIS A 205 3.38 -20.51 4.20
N ALA A 206 4.04 -19.69 4.99
CA ALA A 206 4.32 -18.31 4.68
C ALA A 206 5.80 -18.03 4.83
N ARG A 207 6.39 -17.27 3.89
CA ARG A 207 7.80 -16.86 3.93
C ARG A 207 7.90 -15.36 4.05
N VAL A 208 8.82 -14.91 4.89
CA VAL A 208 9.09 -13.48 5.06
C VAL A 208 10.41 -13.13 4.39
N TRP A 209 10.43 -12.03 3.66
CA TRP A 209 11.57 -11.58 2.89
C TRP A 209 11.98 -10.18 3.31
N LEU A 210 13.29 -9.94 3.38
CA LEU A 210 13.91 -8.66 3.73
C LEU A 210 14.71 -8.15 2.52
N TRP A 211 14.52 -6.90 2.20
CA TRP A 211 15.35 -6.18 1.23
C TRP A 211 16.65 -5.71 1.90
N ASN A 212 17.79 -6.22 1.46
CA ASN A 212 19.10 -5.90 2.03
C ASN A 212 19.80 -4.70 1.35
N GLY A 213 19.09 -3.99 0.47
CA GLY A 213 19.64 -2.90 -0.35
C GLY A 213 19.97 -3.32 -1.77
N ASN A 214 20.06 -4.63 -2.07
CA ASN A 214 20.40 -5.16 -3.38
C ASN A 214 19.51 -6.33 -3.85
N SER A 215 19.08 -7.15 -2.93
CA SER A 215 18.27 -8.35 -3.21
C SER A 215 17.29 -8.63 -2.07
N TRP A 216 16.26 -9.39 -2.40
CA TRP A 216 15.38 -9.99 -1.41
C TRP A 216 16.05 -11.24 -0.82
N ILE A 217 16.21 -11.27 0.48
CA ILE A 217 16.73 -12.43 1.22
C ILE A 217 15.65 -12.91 2.19
N GLN A 218 15.55 -14.21 2.37
CA GLN A 218 14.58 -14.73 3.31
C GLN A 218 14.93 -14.34 4.75
N LYS A 219 13.95 -13.80 5.48
CA LYS A 219 14.07 -13.38 6.87
C LYS A 219 13.60 -14.50 7.80
N GLY A 220 14.53 -15.33 8.23
CA GLY A 220 14.24 -16.47 9.09
C GLY A 220 13.82 -17.73 8.33
N SER A 221 13.30 -18.70 9.07
CA SER A 221 12.77 -19.96 8.51
C SER A 221 11.33 -19.76 8.03
N ASP A 222 10.85 -20.74 7.29
CA ASP A 222 9.45 -20.83 6.89
C ASP A 222 8.53 -20.87 8.11
N LEU A 223 7.35 -20.32 7.93
CA LEU A 223 6.26 -20.40 8.88
C LEU A 223 5.27 -21.45 8.35
N ASP A 224 5.32 -22.64 8.91
CA ASP A 224 4.61 -23.80 8.36
C ASP A 224 3.19 -23.98 8.97
N GLY A 225 2.28 -24.53 8.15
CA GLY A 225 1.02 -25.09 8.61
C GLY A 225 1.23 -26.31 9.51
N ASP A 226 0.20 -26.69 10.27
CA ASP A 226 0.31 -27.77 11.27
C ASP A 226 0.11 -29.16 10.66
N SER A 227 -0.77 -29.27 9.66
CA SER A 227 -1.19 -30.56 9.09
C SER A 227 -1.48 -30.47 7.59
N ALA A 228 -1.51 -31.61 6.94
CA ALA A 228 -1.91 -31.69 5.54
C ALA A 228 -3.32 -31.13 5.33
N GLY A 229 -3.49 -30.29 4.31
CA GLY A 229 -4.76 -29.69 3.93
C GLY A 229 -5.10 -28.39 4.67
N ASP A 230 -4.29 -27.95 5.63
CA ASP A 230 -4.57 -26.73 6.41
C ASP A 230 -4.53 -25.45 5.56
N GLY A 231 -3.70 -25.43 4.52
CA GLY A 231 -3.57 -24.26 3.63
C GLY A 231 -3.00 -23.02 4.34
N PHE A 232 -2.01 -23.18 5.23
CA PHE A 232 -1.40 -22.06 5.92
C PHE A 232 -0.75 -21.07 4.94
N GLY A 233 -1.04 -19.79 5.10
CA GLY A 233 -0.63 -18.76 4.15
C GLY A 233 -1.74 -18.30 3.19
N ASP A 234 -2.99 -18.79 3.33
CA ASP A 234 -4.14 -18.28 2.60
C ASP A 234 -4.30 -16.76 2.75
N SER A 235 -3.99 -16.24 3.91
CA SER A 235 -3.97 -14.81 4.20
C SER A 235 -2.72 -14.43 4.99
N ALA A 236 -2.29 -13.18 4.84
CA ALA A 236 -1.12 -12.64 5.50
C ALA A 236 -1.32 -11.18 5.93
N ALA A 237 -0.68 -10.81 7.03
CA ALA A 237 -0.62 -9.42 7.50
C ALA A 237 0.75 -9.17 8.16
N ILE A 238 1.17 -7.89 8.18
CA ILE A 238 2.48 -7.47 8.68
C ILE A 238 2.37 -6.14 9.43
N SER A 239 3.16 -5.96 10.48
CA SER A 239 3.29 -4.69 11.21
C SER A 239 4.08 -3.65 10.44
N SER A 240 3.96 -2.36 10.81
CA SER A 240 4.67 -1.26 10.17
C SER A 240 6.20 -1.43 10.15
N ASP A 241 6.76 -2.00 11.19
CA ASP A 241 8.21 -2.25 11.31
C ASP A 241 8.68 -3.57 10.67
N GLY A 242 7.75 -4.42 10.19
CA GLY A 242 8.07 -5.72 9.62
C GLY A 242 8.59 -6.77 10.61
N ASN A 243 8.37 -6.56 11.92
CA ASN A 243 8.84 -7.48 12.97
C ASN A 243 7.71 -8.29 13.61
N THR A 244 6.46 -8.03 13.25
CA THR A 244 5.32 -8.89 13.60
C THR A 244 4.59 -9.26 12.32
N VAL A 245 4.32 -10.55 12.14
CA VAL A 245 3.57 -11.09 11.00
C VAL A 245 2.48 -12.02 11.47
N ALA A 246 1.43 -12.13 10.70
CA ALA A 246 0.36 -13.10 10.91
C ALA A 246 0.06 -13.83 9.60
N ALA A 247 -0.26 -15.10 9.69
CA ALA A 247 -0.77 -15.89 8.58
C ALA A 247 -1.96 -16.74 9.04
N GLY A 248 -2.88 -16.97 8.11
CA GLY A 248 -4.09 -17.72 8.32
C GLY A 248 -4.13 -19.03 7.55
N SER A 249 -4.92 -19.97 8.06
CA SER A 249 -5.27 -21.26 7.46
C SER A 249 -6.80 -21.38 7.51
N MET A 250 -7.49 -21.01 6.46
CA MET A 250 -8.96 -21.07 6.48
C MET A 250 -9.52 -22.49 6.53
N SER A 251 -8.77 -23.46 6.01
CA SER A 251 -9.13 -24.89 5.96
C SER A 251 -8.61 -25.69 7.14
N TYR A 252 -8.07 -25.05 8.16
CA TYR A 252 -7.56 -25.76 9.34
C TYR A 252 -8.67 -26.51 10.06
N ASP A 253 -8.40 -27.80 10.36
CA ASP A 253 -9.28 -28.73 11.07
C ASP A 253 -8.73 -28.99 12.47
N GLY A 254 -9.24 -28.33 13.49
CA GLY A 254 -8.73 -28.47 14.85
C GLY A 254 -9.80 -28.74 15.90
N GLY A 255 -9.40 -29.45 16.97
CA GLY A 255 -10.30 -29.69 18.10
C GLY A 255 -11.55 -30.51 17.79
N GLY A 256 -11.54 -31.30 16.71
CA GLY A 256 -12.70 -32.06 16.23
C GLY A 256 -13.71 -31.25 15.41
N ASN A 257 -13.33 -30.06 14.98
CA ASN A 257 -14.10 -29.23 14.07
C ASN A 257 -13.55 -29.36 12.64
N THR A 258 -14.39 -29.08 11.66
CA THR A 258 -14.03 -29.04 10.23
C THR A 258 -14.04 -27.58 9.77
N ASP A 259 -13.01 -27.19 9.00
CA ASP A 259 -12.88 -25.84 8.46
C ASP A 259 -13.11 -24.74 9.53
N ASN A 260 -12.62 -24.93 10.75
CA ASN A 260 -12.75 -23.91 11.77
C ASN A 260 -11.79 -22.73 11.56
N GLY A 261 -10.73 -22.98 10.81
CA GLY A 261 -9.69 -22.01 10.53
C GLY A 261 -8.76 -21.76 11.71
N GLN A 262 -7.58 -21.27 11.39
CA GLN A 262 -6.55 -20.96 12.37
C GLN A 262 -5.79 -19.69 11.97
N ILE A 263 -5.27 -18.97 12.96
CA ILE A 263 -4.36 -17.86 12.79
C ILE A 263 -3.17 -18.05 13.70
N LYS A 264 -1.97 -17.87 13.17
CA LYS A 264 -0.74 -17.77 13.96
C LYS A 264 -0.11 -16.40 13.78
N VAL A 265 0.35 -15.82 14.87
CA VAL A 265 1.08 -14.54 14.87
C VAL A 265 2.51 -14.83 15.32
N TYR A 266 3.47 -14.20 14.67
CA TYR A 266 4.89 -14.38 14.99
C TYR A 266 5.56 -13.03 15.17
N SER A 267 6.51 -12.96 16.10
CA SER A 267 7.40 -11.81 16.29
C SER A 267 8.84 -12.19 16.03
N TRP A 268 9.61 -11.23 15.51
CA TRP A 268 11.02 -11.41 15.19
C TRP A 268 11.91 -11.18 16.43
N SER A 269 12.69 -12.21 16.78
CA SER A 269 13.70 -12.14 17.86
C SER A 269 14.90 -13.04 17.48
N ASN A 270 15.71 -12.60 16.50
CA ASN A 270 16.77 -13.41 15.88
C ASN A 270 16.27 -14.72 15.23
N GLY A 271 14.99 -14.76 14.91
CA GLY A 271 14.20 -15.86 14.36
C GLY A 271 12.73 -15.55 14.62
N TRP A 272 11.85 -16.20 13.88
CA TRP A 272 10.40 -16.08 14.09
C TRP A 272 10.00 -16.91 15.31
N VAL A 273 9.38 -16.24 16.29
CA VAL A 273 8.82 -16.87 17.48
C VAL A 273 7.33 -16.62 17.50
N GLN A 274 6.53 -17.65 17.71
CA GLN A 274 5.08 -17.50 17.79
C GLN A 274 4.70 -16.58 18.94
N LYS A 275 3.90 -15.57 18.64
CA LYS A 275 3.43 -14.55 19.58
C LYS A 275 2.05 -14.94 20.12
N GLY A 276 2.02 -15.54 21.29
CA GLY A 276 0.81 -16.06 21.91
C GLY A 276 0.37 -17.41 21.35
N ALA A 277 -0.81 -17.86 21.77
CA ALA A 277 -1.41 -19.09 21.26
C ALA A 277 -2.06 -18.88 19.89
N SER A 278 -2.16 -19.96 19.11
CA SER A 278 -2.92 -19.92 17.85
C SER A 278 -4.40 -19.58 18.14
N VAL A 279 -4.95 -18.71 17.30
CA VAL A 279 -6.38 -18.39 17.34
C VAL A 279 -7.11 -19.38 16.44
N GLN A 280 -8.17 -19.99 16.95
CA GLN A 280 -9.00 -20.92 16.19
C GLN A 280 -10.46 -20.46 16.17
N GLY A 281 -11.15 -20.76 15.08
CA GLY A 281 -12.57 -20.51 14.93
C GLY A 281 -13.43 -21.65 15.49
N ASN A 282 -14.74 -21.49 15.34
CA ASN A 282 -15.69 -22.57 15.52
C ASN A 282 -15.86 -23.34 14.21
N ASN A 283 -16.51 -24.49 14.27
CA ASN A 283 -16.77 -25.34 13.11
C ASN A 283 -17.38 -24.54 11.94
N GLY A 284 -16.74 -24.62 10.76
CA GLY A 284 -17.15 -23.93 9.55
C GLY A 284 -16.90 -22.42 9.52
N ASN A 285 -16.28 -21.83 10.54
CA ASN A 285 -16.05 -20.36 10.56
C ASN A 285 -14.93 -19.91 9.63
N LYS A 286 -13.99 -20.79 9.27
CA LYS A 286 -12.84 -20.46 8.40
C LYS A 286 -12.11 -19.17 8.85
N ILE A 287 -11.96 -18.99 10.18
CA ILE A 287 -11.28 -17.81 10.71
C ILE A 287 -9.84 -17.76 10.18
N GLY A 288 -9.40 -16.58 9.75
CA GLY A 288 -8.10 -16.44 9.11
C GLY A 288 -8.16 -16.45 7.58
N ALA A 289 -9.35 -16.50 6.96
CA ALA A 289 -9.51 -16.27 5.53
C ALA A 289 -9.07 -14.88 5.08
N ASN A 290 -9.21 -13.88 5.97
CA ASN A 290 -8.74 -12.52 5.75
C ASN A 290 -8.14 -11.95 7.03
N LEU A 291 -7.00 -11.27 6.91
CA LEU A 291 -6.27 -10.67 8.01
C LEU A 291 -5.93 -9.21 7.77
N SER A 292 -5.96 -8.41 8.83
CA SER A 292 -5.43 -7.06 8.85
C SER A 292 -4.81 -6.78 10.21
N MET A 293 -3.61 -6.19 10.23
CA MET A 293 -2.84 -5.95 11.46
C MET A 293 -2.63 -4.46 11.68
N SER A 294 -2.67 -4.04 12.94
CA SER A 294 -2.27 -2.68 13.33
C SER A 294 -0.77 -2.46 13.12
N GLY A 295 -0.37 -1.20 12.91
CA GLY A 295 1.03 -0.86 12.64
C GLY A 295 2.00 -1.29 13.74
N ASP A 296 1.56 -1.34 14.99
CA ASP A 296 2.35 -1.80 16.14
C ASP A 296 2.39 -3.34 16.29
N GLY A 297 1.66 -4.08 15.45
CA GLY A 297 1.60 -5.55 15.49
C GLY A 297 0.91 -6.13 16.72
N ASN A 298 0.13 -5.31 17.46
CA ASN A 298 -0.52 -5.75 18.70
C ASN A 298 -2.02 -6.00 18.55
N THR A 299 -2.63 -5.51 17.48
CA THR A 299 -4.05 -5.76 17.18
C THR A 299 -4.19 -6.41 15.82
N LEU A 300 -4.98 -7.44 15.73
CA LEU A 300 -5.28 -8.19 14.51
C LEU A 300 -6.79 -8.29 14.32
N ALA A 301 -7.28 -7.86 13.18
CA ALA A 301 -8.62 -8.16 12.72
C ALA A 301 -8.59 -9.39 11.82
N ALA A 302 -9.51 -10.30 12.03
CA ALA A 302 -9.62 -11.55 11.29
C ALA A 302 -11.04 -11.81 10.84
N GLY A 303 -11.19 -12.13 9.57
CA GLY A 303 -12.44 -12.52 8.93
C GLY A 303 -12.48 -14.01 8.64
N GLY A 304 -13.68 -14.53 8.65
CA GLY A 304 -14.01 -15.89 8.24
C GLY A 304 -15.44 -15.95 7.74
N GLU A 305 -15.99 -17.14 7.58
CA GLU A 305 -17.34 -17.33 7.08
C GLU A 305 -18.37 -16.94 8.17
N GLY A 306 -19.10 -15.85 7.91
CA GLY A 306 -20.12 -15.32 8.83
C GLY A 306 -19.57 -14.70 10.12
N VAL A 307 -18.25 -14.46 10.21
CA VAL A 307 -17.62 -13.93 11.42
C VAL A 307 -16.48 -12.96 11.11
N VAL A 308 -16.41 -11.88 11.89
CA VAL A 308 -15.25 -10.99 11.98
C VAL A 308 -14.94 -10.78 13.45
N LYS A 309 -13.67 -10.90 13.82
CA LYS A 309 -13.19 -10.70 15.19
C LYS A 309 -11.95 -9.83 15.21
N ALA A 310 -11.79 -9.05 16.26
CA ALA A 310 -10.55 -8.36 16.55
C ALA A 310 -9.88 -8.97 17.79
N TYR A 311 -8.60 -9.19 17.71
CA TYR A 311 -7.76 -9.75 18.76
C TYR A 311 -6.68 -8.75 19.13
N PHE A 312 -6.34 -8.67 20.39
CA PHE A 312 -5.21 -7.85 20.82
C PHE A 312 -4.27 -8.67 21.70
N TYR A 313 -2.97 -8.39 21.57
CA TYR A 313 -1.94 -9.00 22.40
C TYR A 313 -1.79 -8.20 23.70
N ASN A 314 -2.00 -8.84 24.83
CA ASN A 314 -1.96 -8.22 26.16
C ASN A 314 -0.62 -8.40 26.91
N GLY A 315 0.37 -9.02 26.27
CA GLY A 315 1.69 -9.21 26.84
C GLY A 315 1.84 -10.42 27.79
N THR A 316 0.87 -11.33 27.84
CA THR A 316 0.92 -12.55 28.66
C THR A 316 0.95 -13.81 27.82
#